data_7f4def53c5d01d53163a5d53a3f4cd82
#
_entry.id   7f4def53c5d01d53163a5d53a3f4cd82
#
_cell.length_a   1.000
_cell.length_b   1.000
_cell.length_c   1.000
_cell.angle_alpha   90.00
_cell.angle_beta   90.00
_cell.angle_gamma   90.00
#
_symmetry.space_group_name_H-M   'P 1'
#
loop_
_entity.id
_entity.type
_entity.pdbx_description
1 polymer ?
#
loop_
_entity_poly.entity_id
_entity_poly.type
_entity_poly.pdbx_seq_one_letter_code
_entity_poly.pdbx_strand_id
1 'polypeptide(L)'
;TVSVQDIESRKASDQSMMPDNLVDNLKPAELRDLIAYMRHPSQTPVDANAQTLPLFFNGKDLAGWTGEPGLWRVEAGEIVGISKGLKRNSFLASELRLNDFRLEFEVKLSPDAENSGVQIRSVLLPDGEMAGPQADIGKGWWGKLYEERGRGLLWPKSGEAHVKPGEWNKYAIEAKGARVRTWINGQPCVDLTDEKLSRSGQIGLQLHSGGALEVRYRGFKLDLLSP
;
A
#
# COMPACT_ATOMS: atom_id res chain seq x y z
N THR A 1 28.50 -12.47 3.55
CA THR A 1 28.59 -13.93 3.30
C THR A 1 30.06 -14.31 3.41
N VAL A 2 30.38 -15.27 4.28
CA VAL A 2 31.75 -15.82 4.41
C VAL A 2 31.79 -17.10 3.57
N SER A 3 32.81 -17.27 2.73
CA SER A 3 32.99 -18.49 1.97
C SER A 3 33.21 -19.67 2.90
N VAL A 4 32.65 -20.83 2.56
CA VAL A 4 32.84 -22.06 3.36
C VAL A 4 34.31 -22.45 3.49
N GLN A 5 35.13 -22.08 2.51
CA GLN A 5 36.58 -22.34 2.49
C GLN A 5 37.39 -21.47 3.47
N ASP A 6 36.77 -20.35 3.93
CA ASP A 6 37.41 -19.40 4.85
C ASP A 6 37.02 -19.71 6.32
N ILE A 7 36.29 -20.79 6.55
CA ILE A 7 35.82 -21.20 7.90
C ILE A 7 36.79 -22.21 8.47
N GLU A 8 37.65 -21.80 9.41
CA GLU A 8 38.58 -22.69 10.11
C GLU A 8 37.88 -23.65 11.09
N SER A 9 36.82 -23.21 11.74
CA SER A 9 36.06 -24.08 12.65
C SER A 9 34.60 -23.61 12.78
N ARG A 10 33.71 -24.58 13.07
CA ARG A 10 32.33 -24.31 13.48
C ARG A 10 32.08 -24.93 14.83
N LYS A 11 31.65 -24.13 15.79
CA LYS A 11 31.24 -24.61 17.13
C LYS A 11 29.86 -24.07 17.44
N ALA A 12 28.96 -24.91 17.85
CA ALA A 12 27.68 -24.49 18.43
C ALA A 12 27.96 -23.72 19.74
N SER A 13 27.31 -22.60 19.93
CA SER A 13 27.36 -21.84 21.18
C SER A 13 26.01 -21.93 21.87
N ASP A 14 26.00 -22.18 23.15
CA ASP A 14 24.79 -22.15 23.99
C ASP A 14 24.42 -20.70 24.36
N GLN A 15 25.27 -19.73 24.01
CA GLN A 15 25.03 -18.30 24.23
C GLN A 15 24.65 -17.61 22.92
N SER A 16 23.75 -16.66 23.02
CA SER A 16 23.39 -15.75 21.91
C SER A 16 24.63 -15.00 21.44
N MET A 17 24.77 -14.81 20.12
CA MET A 17 25.80 -13.93 19.56
C MET A 17 25.44 -12.44 19.71
N MET A 18 24.28 -12.14 20.26
CA MET A 18 23.93 -10.75 20.63
C MET A 18 24.79 -10.31 21.82
N PRO A 19 25.38 -9.11 21.76
CA PRO A 19 26.11 -8.59 22.91
C PRO A 19 25.24 -8.57 24.16
N ASP A 20 25.86 -8.88 25.31
CA ASP A 20 25.20 -8.68 26.61
C ASP A 20 24.90 -7.20 26.80
N ASN A 21 23.86 -6.90 27.59
CA ASN A 21 23.49 -5.54 27.99
C ASN A 21 22.89 -4.65 26.87
N LEU A 22 22.43 -5.20 25.75
CA LEU A 22 21.79 -4.41 24.69
C LEU A 22 20.54 -3.65 25.17
N VAL A 23 19.87 -4.17 26.20
CA VAL A 23 18.64 -3.59 26.76
C VAL A 23 18.87 -2.74 28.00
N ASP A 24 20.08 -2.68 28.54
CA ASP A 24 20.38 -1.98 29.82
C ASP A 24 20.20 -0.47 29.73
N ASN A 25 20.34 0.07 28.51
CA ASN A 25 20.14 1.49 28.26
C ASN A 25 18.69 1.86 27.94
N LEU A 26 17.79 0.88 27.86
CA LEU A 26 16.37 1.12 27.61
C LEU A 26 15.63 1.31 28.93
N LYS A 27 14.79 2.34 28.98
CA LYS A 27 13.84 2.49 30.09
C LYS A 27 12.83 1.32 30.05
N PRO A 28 12.22 0.96 31.20
CA PRO A 28 11.23 -0.12 31.25
C PRO A 28 10.05 0.05 30.29
N ALA A 29 9.68 1.27 29.94
CA ALA A 29 8.65 1.57 28.94
C ALA A 29 9.17 1.25 27.53
N GLU A 30 10.36 1.68 27.18
CA GLU A 30 10.98 1.44 25.87
C GLU A 30 11.23 -0.06 25.61
N LEU A 31 11.60 -0.81 26.66
CA LEU A 31 11.74 -2.26 26.60
C LEU A 31 10.38 -2.95 26.36
N ARG A 32 9.31 -2.49 27.02
CA ARG A 32 7.96 -3.00 26.76
C ARG A 32 7.50 -2.69 25.33
N ASP A 33 7.78 -1.50 24.84
CA ASP A 33 7.44 -1.07 23.49
C ASP A 33 8.21 -1.90 22.44
N LEU A 34 9.50 -2.18 22.68
CA LEU A 34 10.30 -3.06 21.83
C LEU A 34 9.75 -4.50 21.81
N ILE A 35 9.37 -5.04 22.97
CA ILE A 35 8.76 -6.38 23.05
C ILE A 35 7.39 -6.39 22.36
N ALA A 36 6.58 -5.36 22.55
CA ALA A 36 5.29 -5.23 21.88
C ALA A 36 5.47 -5.16 20.36
N TYR A 37 6.45 -4.39 19.89
CA TYR A 37 6.85 -4.32 18.49
C TYR A 37 7.24 -5.67 17.92
N MET A 38 8.13 -6.41 18.59
CA MET A 38 8.57 -7.74 18.14
C MET A 38 7.44 -8.79 18.16
N ARG A 39 6.42 -8.60 18.99
CA ARG A 39 5.25 -9.49 19.10
C ARG A 39 4.08 -9.08 18.22
N HIS A 40 4.13 -7.87 17.65
CA HIS A 40 3.04 -7.37 16.83
C HIS A 40 2.97 -8.16 15.53
N PRO A 41 1.77 -8.62 15.12
CA PRO A 41 1.61 -9.40 13.89
C PRO A 41 1.89 -8.59 12.62
N SER A 42 1.76 -7.25 12.68
CA SER A 42 2.18 -6.35 11.61
C SER A 42 3.47 -5.65 12.04
N GLN A 43 4.54 -5.88 11.30
CA GLN A 43 5.78 -5.14 11.48
C GLN A 43 5.65 -3.72 10.88
N THR A 44 6.53 -2.81 11.28
CA THR A 44 6.65 -1.51 10.59
C THR A 44 6.90 -1.74 9.11
N PRO A 45 6.36 -0.87 8.25
CA PRO A 45 6.58 -1.00 6.81
C PRO A 45 8.06 -1.14 6.46
N VAL A 46 8.37 -2.10 5.61
CA VAL A 46 9.73 -2.36 5.12
C VAL A 46 10.01 -1.47 3.92
N ASP A 47 11.18 -0.84 3.86
CA ASP A 47 11.55 -0.04 2.68
C ASP A 47 11.66 -0.91 1.42
N ALA A 48 10.99 -0.46 0.37
CA ALA A 48 11.02 -1.14 -0.90
C ALA A 48 12.39 -0.98 -1.59
N ASN A 49 12.95 -2.08 -2.01
CA ASN A 49 14.19 -2.19 -2.78
C ASN A 49 14.13 -3.43 -3.68
N ALA A 50 15.17 -3.70 -4.46
CA ALA A 50 15.19 -4.83 -5.38
C ALA A 50 14.94 -6.20 -4.69
N GLN A 51 15.35 -6.37 -3.43
CA GLN A 51 15.19 -7.60 -2.66
C GLN A 51 13.77 -7.74 -2.08
N THR A 52 13.16 -6.62 -1.65
CA THR A 52 11.84 -6.60 -1.01
C THR A 52 10.69 -6.41 -1.99
N LEU A 53 10.95 -5.89 -3.20
CA LEU A 53 9.93 -5.65 -4.22
C LEU A 53 9.05 -6.88 -4.53
N PRO A 54 9.56 -8.12 -4.59
CA PRO A 54 8.74 -9.32 -4.79
C PRO A 54 7.71 -9.57 -3.68
N LEU A 55 7.86 -8.94 -2.51
CA LEU A 55 6.91 -9.04 -1.39
C LEU A 55 5.64 -8.19 -1.62
N PHE A 56 5.61 -7.32 -2.65
CA PHE A 56 4.46 -6.46 -2.89
C PHE A 56 3.18 -7.27 -3.16
N PHE A 57 3.24 -8.27 -4.03
CA PHE A 57 2.12 -9.18 -4.23
C PHE A 57 2.58 -10.48 -4.90
N ASN A 58 2.28 -11.61 -4.28
CA ASN A 58 2.70 -12.94 -4.74
C ASN A 58 1.65 -13.64 -5.63
N GLY A 59 0.45 -13.05 -5.80
CA GLY A 59 -0.65 -13.62 -6.60
C GLY A 59 -1.38 -14.80 -5.94
N LYS A 60 -1.06 -15.17 -4.71
CA LYS A 60 -1.60 -16.37 -4.04
C LYS A 60 -2.39 -16.04 -2.76
N ASP A 61 -1.88 -15.13 -1.96
CA ASP A 61 -2.44 -14.70 -0.68
C ASP A 61 -2.11 -13.23 -0.39
N LEU A 62 -2.54 -12.74 0.78
CA LEU A 62 -2.31 -11.38 1.23
C LEU A 62 -1.03 -11.23 2.08
N ALA A 63 -0.07 -12.15 1.99
CA ALA A 63 1.24 -11.95 2.63
C ALA A 63 1.87 -10.65 2.13
N GLY A 64 2.34 -9.80 3.05
CA GLY A 64 2.82 -8.45 2.74
C GLY A 64 1.74 -7.36 2.69
N TRP A 65 0.52 -7.71 3.11
CA TRP A 65 -0.59 -6.76 3.21
C TRP A 65 -1.32 -6.89 4.54
N THR A 66 -1.74 -5.76 5.10
CA THR A 66 -2.51 -5.68 6.35
C THR A 66 -3.87 -5.03 6.09
N GLY A 67 -4.95 -5.67 6.52
CA GLY A 67 -6.32 -5.16 6.36
C GLY A 67 -7.29 -5.81 7.33
N GLU A 68 -8.53 -5.32 7.34
CA GLU A 68 -9.58 -5.85 8.22
C GLU A 68 -9.94 -7.29 7.81
N PRO A 69 -9.92 -8.25 8.74
CA PRO A 69 -10.24 -9.64 8.46
C PRO A 69 -11.63 -9.82 7.81
N GLY A 70 -11.69 -10.65 6.79
CA GLY A 70 -12.94 -10.99 6.11
C GLY A 70 -13.39 -10.02 5.01
N LEU A 71 -12.77 -8.85 4.89
CA LEU A 71 -13.09 -7.90 3.82
C LEU A 71 -12.25 -8.12 2.55
N TRP A 72 -11.06 -8.70 2.70
CA TRP A 72 -10.10 -8.86 1.63
C TRP A 72 -9.67 -10.32 1.47
N ARG A 73 -9.44 -10.76 0.23
CA ARG A 73 -8.93 -12.10 -0.10
C ARG A 73 -8.24 -12.09 -1.47
N VAL A 74 -7.58 -13.18 -1.79
CA VAL A 74 -7.06 -13.43 -3.14
C VAL A 74 -7.88 -14.52 -3.81
N GLU A 75 -8.34 -14.25 -5.03
CA GLU A 75 -9.05 -15.19 -5.90
C GLU A 75 -8.43 -15.19 -7.30
N ALA A 76 -7.97 -16.33 -7.77
CA ALA A 76 -7.42 -16.50 -9.13
C ALA A 76 -6.32 -15.45 -9.48
N GLY A 77 -5.49 -15.06 -8.51
CA GLY A 77 -4.45 -14.06 -8.71
C GLY A 77 -4.92 -12.60 -8.61
N GLU A 78 -6.18 -12.38 -8.25
CA GLU A 78 -6.76 -11.05 -8.04
C GLU A 78 -6.86 -10.74 -6.55
N ILE A 79 -6.54 -9.51 -6.13
CA ILE A 79 -6.94 -9.00 -4.81
C ILE A 79 -8.41 -8.58 -4.92
N VAL A 80 -9.25 -9.14 -4.08
CA VAL A 80 -10.68 -8.89 -4.03
C VAL A 80 -11.05 -8.28 -2.70
N GLY A 81 -11.57 -7.05 -2.74
CA GLY A 81 -12.21 -6.40 -1.61
C GLY A 81 -13.72 -6.47 -1.74
N ILE A 82 -14.42 -6.86 -0.69
CA ILE A 82 -15.88 -6.94 -0.70
C ILE A 82 -16.47 -6.47 0.62
N SER A 83 -17.52 -5.68 0.53
CA SER A 83 -18.31 -5.29 1.69
C SER A 83 -19.81 -5.39 1.43
N LYS A 84 -20.59 -5.60 2.49
CA LYS A 84 -22.07 -5.51 2.45
C LYS A 84 -22.57 -4.14 2.89
N GLY A 85 -21.66 -3.16 2.97
CA GLY A 85 -21.85 -1.82 3.48
C GLY A 85 -20.97 -1.56 4.70
N LEU A 86 -20.26 -0.43 4.69
CA LEU A 86 -19.36 -0.02 5.76
C LEU A 86 -19.78 1.32 6.34
N LYS A 87 -19.59 1.47 7.67
CA LYS A 87 -19.82 2.75 8.36
C LYS A 87 -18.64 3.71 8.24
N ARG A 88 -17.45 3.18 7.95
CA ARG A 88 -16.20 3.90 7.74
C ARG A 88 -15.40 3.24 6.62
N ASN A 89 -14.44 3.95 6.07
CA ASN A 89 -13.53 3.37 5.09
C ASN A 89 -12.70 2.24 5.72
N SER A 90 -12.38 1.23 4.93
CA SER A 90 -11.46 0.16 5.28
C SER A 90 -10.40 0.04 4.20
N PHE A 91 -9.17 -0.20 4.62
CA PHE A 91 -8.03 -0.28 3.70
C PHE A 91 -7.30 -1.60 3.83
N LEU A 92 -6.78 -2.06 2.71
CA LEU A 92 -5.75 -3.08 2.63
C LEU A 92 -4.43 -2.37 2.35
N ALA A 93 -3.56 -2.26 3.34
CA ALA A 93 -2.30 -1.54 3.27
C ALA A 93 -1.12 -2.48 2.99
N SER A 94 -0.24 -2.11 2.05
CA SER A 94 0.99 -2.85 1.81
C SER A 94 1.95 -2.74 2.99
N GLU A 95 2.74 -3.77 3.26
CA GLU A 95 3.83 -3.70 4.22
C GLU A 95 5.08 -3.03 3.65
N LEU A 96 5.12 -2.78 2.33
CA LEU A 96 6.19 -2.05 1.68
C LEU A 96 5.95 -0.55 1.76
N ARG A 97 7.00 0.18 2.14
CA ARG A 97 7.09 1.63 2.05
C ARG A 97 7.83 2.02 0.77
N LEU A 98 7.17 2.78 -0.08
CA LEU A 98 7.64 3.19 -1.38
C LEU A 98 8.03 4.67 -1.38
N ASN A 99 9.14 5.00 -2.03
CA ASN A 99 9.56 6.37 -2.31
C ASN A 99 9.13 6.77 -3.74
N ASP A 100 10.02 6.72 -4.70
CA ASP A 100 9.74 6.99 -6.10
C ASP A 100 9.39 5.69 -6.81
N PHE A 101 8.22 5.63 -7.43
CA PHE A 101 7.73 4.40 -8.04
C PHE A 101 6.77 4.65 -9.21
N ARG A 102 6.59 3.62 -10.02
CA ARG A 102 5.49 3.47 -10.97
C ARG A 102 4.76 2.17 -10.69
N LEU A 103 3.45 2.27 -10.48
CA LEU A 103 2.54 1.14 -10.23
C LEU A 103 1.51 1.08 -11.36
N GLU A 104 1.41 -0.07 -12.01
CA GLU A 104 0.38 -0.37 -13.00
C GLU A 104 -0.47 -1.55 -12.52
N PHE A 105 -1.75 -1.51 -12.79
CA PHE A 105 -2.71 -2.57 -12.45
C PHE A 105 -3.98 -2.45 -13.29
N GLU A 106 -4.81 -3.47 -13.26
CA GLU A 106 -6.19 -3.40 -13.72
C GLU A 106 -7.12 -3.42 -12.53
N VAL A 107 -8.17 -2.61 -12.59
CA VAL A 107 -9.21 -2.51 -11.55
C VAL A 107 -10.60 -2.63 -12.15
N LYS A 108 -11.48 -3.31 -11.40
CA LYS A 108 -12.91 -3.41 -11.69
C LYS A 108 -13.71 -3.15 -10.42
N LEU A 109 -14.67 -2.23 -10.49
CA LEU A 109 -15.57 -1.85 -9.38
C LEU A 109 -17.00 -2.29 -9.71
N SER A 110 -17.69 -2.84 -8.72
CA SER A 110 -19.08 -3.29 -8.84
C SER A 110 -19.86 -3.05 -7.53
N PRO A 111 -21.02 -2.39 -7.55
CA PRO A 111 -21.56 -1.68 -8.70
C PRO A 111 -20.67 -0.46 -9.06
N ASP A 112 -20.71 -0.06 -10.29
CA ASP A 112 -19.93 1.07 -10.82
C ASP A 112 -20.24 2.42 -10.12
N ALA A 113 -21.40 2.52 -9.49
CA ALA A 113 -21.83 3.72 -8.75
C ALA A 113 -21.11 3.90 -7.39
N GLU A 114 -20.45 2.88 -6.89
CA GLU A 114 -19.73 2.91 -5.61
C GLU A 114 -18.36 3.57 -5.74
N ASN A 115 -17.62 3.62 -4.63
CA ASN A 115 -16.33 4.31 -4.56
C ASN A 115 -15.24 3.40 -3.97
N SER A 116 -14.04 3.61 -4.45
CA SER A 116 -12.79 2.99 -4.03
C SER A 116 -11.62 3.93 -4.34
N GLY A 117 -10.40 3.49 -4.09
CA GLY A 117 -9.22 4.26 -4.41
C GLY A 117 -7.93 3.52 -4.10
N VAL A 118 -6.83 4.08 -4.58
CA VAL A 118 -5.49 3.59 -4.28
C VAL A 118 -4.70 4.70 -3.59
N GLN A 119 -4.39 4.46 -2.32
CA GLN A 119 -3.54 5.33 -1.51
C GLN A 119 -2.09 5.31 -2.00
N ILE A 120 -1.46 6.47 -2.01
CA ILE A 120 -0.12 6.70 -2.57
C ILE A 120 0.78 7.25 -1.46
N ARG A 121 1.86 6.55 -1.09
CA ARG A 121 2.79 7.01 -0.06
C ARG A 121 2.08 7.44 1.23
N SER A 122 1.05 6.71 1.60
CA SER A 122 0.17 7.02 2.74
C SER A 122 0.59 6.26 4.00
N VAL A 123 -0.02 6.60 5.11
CA VAL A 123 0.24 5.99 6.42
C VAL A 123 -1.03 5.30 6.91
N LEU A 124 -0.92 4.03 7.30
CA LEU A 124 -1.99 3.32 8.00
C LEU A 124 -2.08 3.84 9.44
N LEU A 125 -3.26 4.31 9.82
CA LEU A 125 -3.55 4.85 11.14
C LEU A 125 -3.99 3.76 12.12
N PRO A 126 -3.87 3.99 13.45
CA PRO A 126 -4.30 3.02 14.46
C PRO A 126 -5.78 2.67 14.40
N ASP A 127 -6.63 3.53 13.84
CA ASP A 127 -8.06 3.28 13.64
C ASP A 127 -8.37 2.45 12.38
N GLY A 128 -7.35 2.04 11.63
CA GLY A 128 -7.47 1.23 10.41
C GLY A 128 -7.77 2.04 9.15
N GLU A 129 -7.89 3.35 9.24
CA GLU A 129 -7.95 4.23 8.06
C GLU A 129 -6.54 4.62 7.59
N MET A 130 -6.45 5.22 6.42
CA MET A 130 -5.17 5.72 5.90
C MET A 130 -5.19 7.24 5.75
N ALA A 131 -4.02 7.86 5.94
CA ALA A 131 -3.81 9.29 5.71
C ALA A 131 -2.80 9.49 4.58
N GLY A 132 -3.16 10.31 3.60
CA GLY A 132 -2.31 10.64 2.45
C GLY A 132 -3.06 10.74 1.13
N PRO A 133 -2.34 10.96 0.01
CA PRO A 133 -2.94 11.12 -1.29
C PRO A 133 -3.50 9.81 -1.84
N GLN A 134 -4.68 9.89 -2.46
CA GLN A 134 -5.43 8.78 -3.06
C GLN A 134 -5.74 9.06 -4.52
N ALA A 135 -5.41 8.12 -5.38
CA ALA A 135 -5.91 8.07 -6.74
C ALA A 135 -7.30 7.44 -6.72
N ASP A 136 -8.31 8.25 -6.99
CA ASP A 136 -9.71 7.87 -6.80
C ASP A 136 -10.25 6.96 -7.90
N ILE A 137 -11.16 6.07 -7.49
CA ILE A 137 -11.88 5.08 -8.29
C ILE A 137 -13.35 5.15 -7.91
N GLY A 138 -14.26 5.37 -8.88
CA GLY A 138 -15.70 5.41 -8.64
C GLY A 138 -16.39 6.50 -9.41
N LYS A 139 -17.70 6.37 -9.58
CA LYS A 139 -18.50 7.35 -10.32
C LYS A 139 -18.40 8.74 -9.72
N GLY A 140 -18.05 9.72 -10.53
CA GLY A 140 -17.81 11.10 -10.12
C GLY A 140 -16.40 11.34 -9.53
N TRP A 141 -15.61 10.27 -9.30
CA TRP A 141 -14.29 10.35 -8.68
C TRP A 141 -13.15 9.84 -9.56
N TRP A 142 -13.42 9.02 -10.55
CA TRP A 142 -12.38 8.49 -11.44
C TRP A 142 -11.42 9.55 -11.95
N GLY A 143 -10.13 9.30 -11.76
CA GLY A 143 -9.06 10.16 -12.25
C GLY A 143 -8.83 11.45 -11.44
N LYS A 144 -9.48 11.59 -10.28
CA LYS A 144 -9.20 12.66 -9.30
C LYS A 144 -8.09 12.23 -8.35
N LEU A 145 -7.55 13.20 -7.62
CA LEU A 145 -6.60 12.97 -6.52
C LEU A 145 -7.15 13.64 -5.27
N TYR A 146 -7.33 12.85 -4.22
CA TYR A 146 -7.83 13.30 -2.92
C TYR A 146 -6.77 13.05 -1.84
N GLU A 147 -6.69 13.85 -0.81
CA GLU A 147 -5.80 13.62 0.33
C GLU A 147 -6.65 13.25 1.56
N GLU A 148 -6.72 11.94 1.83
CA GLU A 148 -7.44 11.41 2.99
C GLU A 148 -6.83 11.88 4.29
N ARG A 149 -7.70 12.26 5.25
CA ARG A 149 -7.27 12.81 6.54
C ARG A 149 -6.34 14.03 6.42
N GLY A 150 -6.36 14.71 5.28
CA GLY A 150 -5.51 15.84 4.95
C GLY A 150 -6.29 17.01 4.33
N ARG A 151 -5.83 17.50 3.18
CA ARG A 151 -6.34 18.71 2.53
C ARG A 151 -7.58 18.48 1.64
N GLY A 152 -8.04 17.23 1.52
CA GLY A 152 -9.18 16.90 0.66
C GLY A 152 -8.83 16.86 -0.83
N LEU A 153 -9.68 17.41 -1.67
CA LEU A 153 -9.56 17.31 -3.13
C LEU A 153 -8.38 18.15 -3.66
N LEU A 154 -7.32 17.48 -4.11
CA LEU A 154 -6.11 18.11 -4.65
C LEU A 154 -6.18 18.30 -6.16
N TRP A 155 -6.84 17.40 -6.88
CA TRP A 155 -7.00 17.42 -8.33
C TRP A 155 -8.45 17.14 -8.71
N PRO A 156 -9.24 18.17 -9.11
CA PRO A 156 -10.68 18.03 -9.31
C PRO A 156 -11.09 17.55 -10.71
N LYS A 157 -10.16 17.51 -11.67
CA LYS A 157 -10.50 17.12 -13.05
C LYS A 157 -10.85 15.63 -13.10
N SER A 158 -11.99 15.31 -13.71
CA SER A 158 -12.46 13.95 -13.85
C SER A 158 -11.77 13.21 -14.99
N GLY A 159 -11.46 11.94 -14.78
CA GLY A 159 -11.00 11.00 -15.80
C GLY A 159 -12.09 10.06 -16.31
N GLU A 160 -13.35 10.25 -15.93
CA GLU A 160 -14.45 9.34 -16.26
C GLU A 160 -14.66 9.09 -17.76
N ALA A 161 -14.35 10.08 -18.60
CA ALA A 161 -14.43 9.92 -20.05
C ALA A 161 -13.52 8.79 -20.60
N HIS A 162 -12.55 8.34 -19.81
CA HIS A 162 -11.59 7.29 -20.18
C HIS A 162 -11.94 5.93 -19.57
N VAL A 163 -12.99 5.85 -18.74
CA VAL A 163 -13.40 4.65 -18.00
C VAL A 163 -14.36 3.81 -18.83
N LYS A 164 -14.27 2.51 -18.68
CA LYS A 164 -15.26 1.51 -19.15
C LYS A 164 -16.04 1.04 -17.93
N PRO A 165 -17.26 1.57 -17.70
CA PRO A 165 -18.05 1.25 -16.51
C PRO A 165 -18.32 -0.24 -16.38
N GLY A 166 -18.12 -0.82 -15.18
CA GLY A 166 -18.33 -2.24 -14.90
C GLY A 166 -17.35 -3.20 -15.57
N GLU A 167 -16.36 -2.70 -16.32
CA GLU A 167 -15.32 -3.49 -16.95
C GLU A 167 -13.97 -3.33 -16.25
N TRP A 168 -12.98 -4.10 -16.68
CA TRP A 168 -11.60 -3.92 -16.30
C TRP A 168 -11.01 -2.64 -16.91
N ASN A 169 -10.46 -1.78 -16.06
CA ASN A 169 -9.79 -0.55 -16.47
C ASN A 169 -8.31 -0.62 -16.05
N LYS A 170 -7.42 -0.32 -16.98
CA LYS A 170 -5.99 -0.16 -16.68
C LYS A 170 -5.78 1.14 -15.95
N TYR A 171 -5.14 1.09 -14.81
CA TYR A 171 -4.75 2.25 -14.01
C TYR A 171 -3.22 2.28 -13.87
N ALA A 172 -2.61 3.44 -14.04
CA ALA A 172 -1.20 3.64 -13.77
C ALA A 172 -1.03 4.84 -12.83
N ILE A 173 -0.14 4.70 -11.87
CA ILE A 173 0.23 5.73 -10.90
C ILE A 173 1.75 5.86 -10.95
N GLU A 174 2.24 7.08 -11.09
CA GLU A 174 3.65 7.40 -10.95
C GLU A 174 3.81 8.49 -9.90
N ALA A 175 4.65 8.22 -8.93
CA ALA A 175 5.03 9.17 -7.91
C ALA A 175 6.55 9.34 -7.94
N LYS A 176 7.03 10.52 -8.35
CA LYS A 176 8.45 10.86 -8.39
C LYS A 176 8.72 12.21 -7.75
N GLY A 177 9.53 12.23 -6.71
CA GLY A 177 9.73 13.46 -5.92
C GLY A 177 8.40 14.04 -5.45
N ALA A 178 8.16 15.32 -5.75
CA ALA A 178 6.92 16.05 -5.46
C ALA A 178 5.78 15.78 -6.44
N ARG A 179 6.05 15.07 -7.54
CA ARG A 179 5.10 14.95 -8.63
C ARG A 179 4.35 13.62 -8.56
N VAL A 180 3.02 13.68 -8.71
CA VAL A 180 2.15 12.51 -8.90
C VAL A 180 1.46 12.62 -10.24
N ARG A 181 1.53 11.56 -11.02
CA ARG A 181 0.83 11.42 -12.31
C ARG A 181 0.00 10.15 -12.31
N THR A 182 -1.18 10.21 -12.92
CA THR A 182 -2.01 9.01 -13.11
C THR A 182 -2.55 8.92 -14.54
N TRP A 183 -2.86 7.69 -14.94
CA TRP A 183 -3.47 7.39 -16.25
C TRP A 183 -4.56 6.34 -16.08
N ILE A 184 -5.65 6.50 -16.83
CA ILE A 184 -6.71 5.51 -16.95
C ILE A 184 -6.81 5.10 -18.42
N ASN A 185 -6.70 3.79 -18.69
CA ASN A 185 -6.71 3.21 -20.05
C ASN A 185 -5.71 3.90 -21.00
N GLY A 186 -4.55 4.31 -20.45
CA GLY A 186 -3.49 4.98 -21.20
C GLY A 186 -3.68 6.50 -21.36
N GLN A 187 -4.81 7.05 -20.93
CA GLN A 187 -5.10 8.49 -21.00
C GLN A 187 -4.70 9.20 -19.70
N PRO A 188 -3.98 10.33 -19.77
CA PRO A 188 -3.53 11.07 -18.60
C PRO A 188 -4.71 11.69 -17.85
N CYS A 189 -4.69 11.58 -16.51
CA CYS A 189 -5.71 12.13 -15.62
C CYS A 189 -5.11 13.15 -14.66
N VAL A 190 -4.25 12.75 -13.75
CA VAL A 190 -3.55 13.63 -12.81
C VAL A 190 -2.17 13.97 -13.33
N ASP A 191 -1.76 15.22 -13.16
CA ASP A 191 -0.38 15.67 -13.30
C ASP A 191 -0.17 16.84 -12.32
N LEU A 192 0.14 16.49 -11.06
CA LEU A 192 0.28 17.42 -9.96
C LEU A 192 1.70 17.41 -9.42
N THR A 193 2.30 18.59 -9.29
CA THR A 193 3.52 18.80 -8.50
C THR A 193 3.16 19.60 -7.26
N ASP A 194 3.41 19.04 -6.08
CA ASP A 194 3.10 19.65 -4.79
C ASP A 194 4.12 19.23 -3.73
N GLU A 195 4.89 20.20 -3.24
CA GLU A 195 5.96 19.98 -2.25
C GLU A 195 5.44 19.44 -0.90
N LYS A 196 4.14 19.59 -0.62
CA LYS A 196 3.51 19.12 0.62
C LYS A 196 3.13 17.62 0.57
N LEU A 197 3.17 16.98 -0.60
CA LEU A 197 2.91 15.55 -0.72
C LEU A 197 3.99 14.73 -0.03
N SER A 198 3.60 13.64 0.63
CA SER A 198 4.54 12.69 1.21
C SER A 198 5.49 12.13 0.16
N ARG A 199 6.77 12.02 0.53
CA ARG A 199 7.83 11.44 -0.31
C ARG A 199 7.97 9.93 -0.13
N SER A 200 7.34 9.39 0.91
CA SER A 200 7.45 7.98 1.27
C SER A 200 6.19 7.52 1.98
N GLY A 201 5.81 6.29 1.80
CA GLY A 201 4.68 5.66 2.48
C GLY A 201 4.18 4.41 1.78
N GLN A 202 3.09 3.88 2.28
CA GLN A 202 2.48 2.64 1.83
C GLN A 202 1.52 2.87 0.66
N ILE A 203 1.29 1.81 -0.12
CA ILE A 203 0.13 1.70 -0.99
C ILE A 203 -1.02 1.13 -0.17
N GLY A 204 -2.22 1.63 -0.37
CA GLY A 204 -3.43 1.07 0.22
C GLY A 204 -4.55 0.96 -0.78
N LEU A 205 -5.31 -0.12 -0.72
CA LEU A 205 -6.50 -0.34 -1.53
C LEU A 205 -7.73 -0.07 -0.65
N GLN A 206 -8.68 0.74 -1.13
CA GLN A 206 -9.81 1.19 -0.33
C GLN A 206 -11.08 0.36 -0.61
N LEU A 207 -11.81 0.05 0.47
CA LEU A 207 -13.26 -0.16 0.46
C LEU A 207 -13.90 1.07 1.10
N HIS A 208 -14.59 1.88 0.29
CA HIS A 208 -15.23 3.10 0.77
C HIS A 208 -16.42 2.79 1.65
N SER A 209 -16.66 3.63 2.64
CA SER A 209 -17.88 3.60 3.47
C SER A 209 -19.13 3.86 2.62
N GLY A 210 -20.25 3.23 2.96
CA GLY A 210 -21.48 3.37 2.18
C GLY A 210 -22.09 2.05 1.84
N GLY A 211 -22.55 1.89 0.61
CA GLY A 211 -23.25 0.72 0.11
C GLY A 211 -22.42 -0.56 0.01
N ALA A 212 -23.08 -1.63 -0.44
CA ALA A 212 -22.37 -2.86 -0.74
C ALA A 212 -21.54 -2.71 -2.02
N LEU A 213 -20.27 -3.11 -1.96
CA LEU A 213 -19.37 -3.01 -3.11
C LEU A 213 -18.41 -4.20 -3.18
N GLU A 214 -17.97 -4.50 -4.38
CA GLU A 214 -16.85 -5.37 -4.68
C GLU A 214 -15.86 -4.60 -5.56
N VAL A 215 -14.59 -4.59 -5.19
CA VAL A 215 -13.51 -4.08 -6.01
C VAL A 215 -12.48 -5.17 -6.23
N ARG A 216 -12.01 -5.31 -7.45
CA ARG A 216 -11.01 -6.29 -7.85
C ARG A 216 -9.81 -5.62 -8.48
N TYR A 217 -8.63 -6.10 -8.13
CA TYR A 217 -7.35 -5.62 -8.65
C TYR A 217 -6.53 -6.80 -9.15
N ARG A 218 -5.87 -6.65 -10.32
CA ARG A 218 -4.99 -7.68 -10.89
C ARG A 218 -3.87 -7.08 -11.73
N GLY A 219 -2.93 -7.92 -12.15
CA GLY A 219 -1.88 -7.54 -13.10
C GLY A 219 -0.94 -6.47 -12.56
N PHE A 220 -0.68 -6.48 -11.26
CA PHE A 220 0.22 -5.53 -10.62
C PHE A 220 1.62 -5.58 -11.23
N LYS A 221 2.11 -4.43 -11.63
CA LYS A 221 3.49 -4.19 -12.01
C LYS A 221 4.00 -2.98 -11.25
N LEU A 222 4.99 -3.18 -10.40
CA LEU A 222 5.61 -2.17 -9.56
C LEU A 222 7.08 -2.01 -9.93
N ASP A 223 7.45 -0.82 -10.37
CA ASP A 223 8.81 -0.45 -10.71
C ASP A 223 9.28 0.66 -9.75
N LEU A 224 10.45 0.49 -9.14
CA LEU A 224 11.10 1.54 -8.36
C LEU A 224 11.83 2.48 -9.31
N LEU A 225 11.62 3.78 -9.13
CA LEU A 225 12.25 4.80 -9.96
C LEU A 225 13.51 5.33 -9.25
N SER A 226 14.52 5.62 -10.03
CA SER A 226 15.70 6.33 -9.52
C SER A 226 15.33 7.77 -9.15
N PRO A 227 15.92 8.32 -8.09
CA PRO A 227 15.74 9.72 -7.65
C PRO A 227 15.96 10.75 -8.74
#